data_8fe854ceb21dfa08f75ff4f69c6e25fc
#
_entry.id   8fe854ceb21dfa08f75ff4f69c6e25fc
#
_cell.length_a   1.000
_cell.length_b   1.000
_cell.length_c   1.000
_cell.angle_alpha   90.00
_cell.angle_beta   90.00
_cell.angle_gamma   90.00
#
_symmetry.space_group_name_H-M   'P 1'
#
loop_
_entity.id
_entity.type
_entity.pdbx_description
1 polymer ?
#
loop_
_entity_poly.entity_id
_entity_poly.type
_entity_poly.pdbx_seq_one_letter_code
_entity_poly.pdbx_strand_id
1 'polypeptide(L)'
;DLIANPEVKDTFVKRSQILKEIRAYLDEKGFLEVDTPILTPFEIGASARPFYTHHNTLNMDMVLRIETELYLKRLIVGGMDRVYEVGRIFRNEGMDPKHNPEFTTIELYQAFTDFHGMMDLVEELYKRLAQKICGSMVIPYQGKQIDMGHWERLTMIEAVKKYSGVDFNDWATDEDAIAAAKAHNVELPEVPTKGAILAEFFDAFVEDKLIQPTFIYDYPVEISPLAKRKPDDPAFTERFEYFIDCTEYG
;
A
#
# COMPACT_ATOMS: atom_id res chain seq x y z
N ASP A 1 -19.06 22.15 11.23
CA ASP A 1 -18.80 20.99 12.09
C ASP A 1 -18.07 21.39 13.38
N LEU A 2 -16.91 22.02 13.32
CA LEU A 2 -16.07 22.33 14.50
C LEU A 2 -16.77 23.12 15.60
N ILE A 3 -17.80 23.90 15.28
CA ILE A 3 -18.60 24.65 16.27
C ILE A 3 -19.61 23.76 16.97
N ALA A 4 -20.26 22.88 16.20
CA ALA A 4 -21.36 22.04 16.70
C ALA A 4 -20.86 20.69 17.28
N ASN A 5 -19.72 20.21 16.79
CA ASN A 5 -19.14 18.90 17.10
C ASN A 5 -17.67 19.05 17.54
N PRO A 6 -17.41 19.43 18.81
CA PRO A 6 -16.05 19.67 19.29
C PRO A 6 -15.10 18.48 19.13
N GLU A 7 -15.63 17.24 19.16
CA GLU A 7 -14.88 16.00 18.97
C GLU A 7 -14.22 15.90 17.59
N VAL A 8 -14.80 16.55 16.55
CA VAL A 8 -14.22 16.61 15.22
C VAL A 8 -12.84 17.30 15.23
N LYS A 9 -12.64 18.29 16.11
CA LYS A 9 -11.36 18.96 16.30
C LYS A 9 -10.26 17.99 16.70
N ASP A 10 -10.54 17.01 17.53
CA ASP A 10 -9.55 16.04 17.99
C ASP A 10 -9.01 15.19 16.83
N THR A 11 -9.85 14.88 15.86
CA THR A 11 -9.41 14.16 14.64
C THR A 11 -8.38 14.98 13.86
N PHE A 12 -8.59 16.28 13.66
CA PHE A 12 -7.63 17.14 12.97
C PHE A 12 -6.34 17.35 13.78
N VAL A 13 -6.44 17.45 15.11
CA VAL A 13 -5.26 17.53 15.99
C VAL A 13 -4.44 16.24 15.88
N LYS A 14 -5.09 15.07 15.99
CA LYS A 14 -4.43 13.75 15.85
C LYS A 14 -3.78 13.61 14.48
N ARG A 15 -4.47 14.00 13.39
CA ARG A 15 -3.90 13.98 12.05
C ARG A 15 -2.59 14.78 11.97
N SER A 16 -2.55 15.98 12.54
CA SER A 16 -1.34 16.81 12.60
C SER A 16 -0.23 16.16 13.45
N GLN A 17 -0.59 15.54 14.57
CA GLN A 17 0.34 14.82 15.42
C GLN A 17 0.91 13.58 14.73
N ILE A 18 0.10 12.83 13.99
CA ILE A 18 0.54 11.67 13.19
C ILE A 18 1.61 12.10 12.19
N LEU A 19 1.35 13.12 11.38
CA LEU A 19 2.32 13.61 10.38
C LEU A 19 3.63 14.07 11.04
N LYS A 20 3.54 14.76 12.19
CA LYS A 20 4.72 15.19 12.94
C LYS A 20 5.53 13.99 13.45
N GLU A 21 4.87 12.97 13.97
CA GLU A 21 5.54 11.80 14.51
C GLU A 21 6.13 10.91 13.43
N ILE A 22 5.48 10.79 12.26
CA ILE A 22 6.04 10.11 11.09
C ILE A 22 7.36 10.77 10.67
N ARG A 23 7.39 12.11 10.55
CA ARG A 23 8.61 12.86 10.23
C ARG A 23 9.72 12.60 11.26
N ALA A 24 9.39 12.71 12.55
CA ALA A 24 10.34 12.45 13.61
C ALA A 24 10.92 11.04 13.55
N TYR A 25 10.08 10.04 13.29
CA TYR A 25 10.52 8.66 13.15
C TYR A 25 11.45 8.45 11.95
N LEU A 26 11.08 8.99 10.79
CA LEU A 26 11.87 8.84 9.57
C LEU A 26 13.20 9.60 9.68
N ASP A 27 13.21 10.78 10.28
CA ASP A 27 14.44 11.55 10.58
C ASP A 27 15.38 10.76 11.50
N GLU A 28 14.86 10.13 12.57
CA GLU A 28 15.63 9.27 13.47
C GLU A 28 16.21 8.03 12.74
N LYS A 29 15.52 7.53 11.72
CA LYS A 29 15.98 6.43 10.85
C LYS A 29 16.96 6.91 9.76
N GLY A 30 17.25 8.20 9.68
CA GLY A 30 18.17 8.78 8.72
C GLY A 30 17.62 8.98 7.32
N PHE A 31 16.30 9.06 7.18
CA PHE A 31 15.67 9.46 5.95
C PHE A 31 15.71 10.98 5.77
N LEU A 32 15.89 11.41 4.53
CA LEU A 32 15.81 12.82 4.15
C LEU A 32 14.42 13.12 3.56
N GLU A 33 13.70 14.09 4.14
CA GLU A 33 12.46 14.58 3.51
C GLU A 33 12.83 15.40 2.28
N VAL A 34 12.19 15.10 1.16
CA VAL A 34 12.38 15.80 -0.11
C VAL A 34 11.05 16.34 -0.61
N ASP A 35 11.12 17.31 -1.53
CA ASP A 35 9.97 17.94 -2.17
C ASP A 35 10.17 17.88 -3.68
N THR A 36 9.35 17.09 -4.37
CA THR A 36 9.45 16.85 -5.80
C THR A 36 8.33 17.58 -6.56
N PRO A 37 8.48 17.81 -7.89
CA PRO A 37 7.52 18.61 -8.64
C PRO A 37 6.09 18.06 -8.63
N ILE A 38 5.13 18.91 -8.33
CA ILE A 38 3.69 18.63 -8.48
C ILE A 38 3.27 18.73 -9.95
N LEU A 39 3.80 19.73 -10.68
CA LEU A 39 3.55 19.89 -12.11
C LEU A 39 4.59 19.10 -12.89
N THR A 40 4.14 18.17 -13.74
CA THR A 40 5.01 17.34 -14.57
C THR A 40 4.63 17.45 -16.04
N PRO A 41 5.59 17.35 -16.97
CA PRO A 41 5.30 17.45 -18.40
C PRO A 41 4.72 16.17 -19.01
N PHE A 42 4.62 15.10 -18.24
CA PHE A 42 4.13 13.79 -18.69
C PHE A 42 3.46 13.02 -17.56
N GLU A 43 2.57 12.13 -17.94
CA GLU A 43 1.94 11.16 -17.04
C GLU A 43 2.94 10.07 -16.69
N ILE A 44 3.12 9.79 -15.41
CA ILE A 44 4.08 8.79 -14.93
C ILE A 44 3.50 8.00 -13.76
N GLY A 45 3.80 6.71 -13.77
CA GLY A 45 3.94 5.86 -12.60
C GLY A 45 2.71 5.11 -12.13
N ALA A 46 1.50 5.58 -12.39
CA ALA A 46 0.29 4.90 -11.93
C ALA A 46 -0.78 4.80 -13.02
N SER A 47 -1.67 3.83 -12.88
CA SER A 47 -2.84 3.69 -13.74
C SER A 47 -4.00 4.55 -13.24
N ALA A 48 -3.77 5.87 -13.13
CA ALA A 48 -4.78 6.83 -12.66
C ALA A 48 -4.96 7.96 -13.69
N ARG A 49 -6.15 8.56 -13.72
CA ARG A 49 -6.45 9.67 -14.62
C ARG A 49 -5.91 10.98 -14.03
N PRO A 50 -5.02 11.72 -14.71
CA PRO A 50 -4.47 12.98 -14.20
C PRO A 50 -5.41 14.17 -14.40
N PHE A 51 -5.13 15.28 -13.69
CA PHE A 51 -5.63 16.61 -14.03
C PHE A 51 -4.67 17.29 -14.98
N TYR A 52 -5.18 17.87 -16.06
CA TYR A 52 -4.40 18.60 -17.07
C TYR A 52 -4.42 20.10 -16.80
N THR A 53 -3.32 20.76 -17.11
CA THR A 53 -3.18 22.23 -17.07
C THR A 53 -2.23 22.71 -18.16
N HIS A 54 -2.16 24.04 -18.38
CA HIS A 54 -1.29 24.64 -19.38
C HIS A 54 -0.28 25.60 -18.75
N HIS A 55 1.00 25.44 -19.05
CA HIS A 55 2.06 26.34 -18.62
C HIS A 55 2.23 27.47 -19.66
N ASN A 56 1.67 28.64 -19.39
CA ASN A 56 1.60 29.75 -20.34
C ASN A 56 2.97 30.18 -20.88
N THR A 57 3.98 30.32 -20.01
CA THR A 57 5.31 30.82 -20.43
C THR A 57 6.06 29.82 -21.31
N LEU A 58 5.93 28.54 -21.01
CA LEU A 58 6.56 27.47 -21.80
C LEU A 58 5.69 27.02 -22.98
N ASN A 59 4.44 27.49 -23.04
CA ASN A 59 3.42 27.10 -24.02
C ASN A 59 3.35 25.57 -24.20
N MET A 60 3.21 24.88 -23.09
CA MET A 60 3.14 23.42 -23.06
C MET A 60 2.09 22.93 -22.07
N ASP A 61 1.46 21.81 -22.40
CA ASP A 61 0.55 21.13 -21.50
C ASP A 61 1.33 20.38 -20.42
N MET A 62 0.79 20.39 -19.22
CA MET A 62 1.34 19.72 -18.04
C MET A 62 0.24 18.99 -17.29
N VAL A 63 0.62 18.09 -16.42
CA VAL A 63 -0.29 17.34 -15.54
C VAL A 63 0.06 17.57 -14.08
N LEU A 64 -0.94 17.51 -13.22
CA LEU A 64 -0.73 17.36 -11.78
C LEU A 64 -0.33 15.91 -11.50
N ARG A 65 0.70 15.68 -10.70
CA ARG A 65 1.26 14.36 -10.42
C ARG A 65 0.21 13.42 -9.82
N ILE A 66 0.23 12.17 -10.24
CA ILE A 66 -0.61 11.08 -9.73
C ILE A 66 0.14 10.16 -8.75
N GLU A 67 1.46 10.37 -8.59
CA GLU A 67 2.37 9.65 -7.70
C GLU A 67 3.71 10.41 -7.54
N THR A 68 4.60 9.99 -6.64
CA THR A 68 5.94 10.57 -6.43
C THR A 68 7.08 9.61 -6.75
N GLU A 69 6.78 8.35 -7.02
CA GLU A 69 7.69 7.21 -7.14
C GLU A 69 8.91 7.50 -8.00
N LEU A 70 8.70 7.93 -9.25
CA LEU A 70 9.80 8.05 -10.21
C LEU A 70 10.84 9.09 -9.78
N TYR A 71 10.40 10.21 -9.20
CA TYR A 71 11.32 11.23 -8.71
C TYR A 71 12.14 10.72 -7.51
N LEU A 72 11.50 10.03 -6.57
CA LEU A 72 12.17 9.45 -5.41
C LEU A 72 13.16 8.34 -5.83
N LYS A 73 12.80 7.49 -6.77
CA LYS A 73 13.72 6.50 -7.35
C LYS A 73 14.93 7.14 -8.04
N ARG A 74 14.75 8.27 -8.72
CA ARG A 74 15.87 9.03 -9.33
C ARG A 74 16.83 9.57 -8.27
N LEU A 75 16.33 9.98 -7.10
CA LEU A 75 17.18 10.43 -5.99
C LEU A 75 18.00 9.28 -5.41
N ILE A 76 17.42 8.07 -5.28
CA ILE A 76 18.16 6.86 -4.91
C ILE A 76 19.28 6.56 -5.93
N VAL A 77 18.99 6.58 -7.23
CA VAL A 77 19.99 6.41 -8.28
C VAL A 77 21.06 7.51 -8.22
N GLY A 78 20.69 8.72 -7.82
CA GLY A 78 21.58 9.85 -7.59
C GLY A 78 22.48 9.74 -6.35
N GLY A 79 22.35 8.66 -5.56
CA GLY A 79 23.19 8.39 -4.40
C GLY A 79 22.60 8.85 -3.04
N MET A 80 21.31 9.13 -2.97
CA MET A 80 20.60 9.36 -1.72
C MET A 80 20.10 8.02 -1.17
N ASP A 81 20.67 7.52 -0.09
CA ASP A 81 20.37 6.17 0.41
C ASP A 81 18.97 6.02 0.99
N ARG A 82 18.39 7.10 1.55
CA ARG A 82 17.07 7.09 2.20
C ARG A 82 16.37 8.41 1.97
N VAL A 83 15.24 8.37 1.29
CA VAL A 83 14.42 9.56 1.00
C VAL A 83 12.95 9.27 1.27
N TYR A 84 12.20 10.30 1.64
CA TYR A 84 10.76 10.25 1.71
C TYR A 84 10.13 11.57 1.31
N GLU A 85 8.89 11.55 0.90
CA GLU A 85 8.08 12.74 0.65
C GLU A 85 6.70 12.59 1.27
N VAL A 86 6.27 13.63 1.98
CA VAL A 86 4.87 13.81 2.41
C VAL A 86 4.23 14.77 1.44
N GLY A 87 3.55 14.25 0.43
CA GLY A 87 3.10 15.04 -0.71
C GLY A 87 1.60 14.93 -1.01
N ARG A 88 1.11 15.93 -1.75
CA ARG A 88 -0.21 15.89 -2.37
C ARG A 88 -0.17 15.16 -3.69
N ILE A 89 -1.15 14.28 -3.86
CA ILE A 89 -1.38 13.48 -5.07
C ILE A 89 -2.76 13.84 -5.62
N PHE A 90 -2.88 13.81 -6.94
CA PHE A 90 -4.06 14.26 -7.66
C PHE A 90 -4.52 13.18 -8.65
N ARG A 91 -5.70 12.60 -8.43
CA ARG A 91 -6.30 11.60 -9.32
C ARG A 91 -7.69 12.04 -9.72
N ASN A 92 -7.89 12.32 -11.00
CA ASN A 92 -9.16 12.80 -11.56
C ASN A 92 -10.15 11.64 -11.76
N GLU A 93 -10.53 11.03 -10.66
CA GLU A 93 -11.41 9.87 -10.59
C GLU A 93 -12.64 10.17 -9.73
N GLY A 94 -13.49 9.18 -9.51
CA GLY A 94 -14.69 9.32 -8.70
C GLY A 94 -14.39 9.70 -7.24
N MET A 95 -15.39 10.25 -6.58
CA MET A 95 -15.36 10.61 -5.15
C MET A 95 -16.29 9.70 -4.37
N ASP A 96 -15.80 9.15 -3.26
CA ASP A 96 -16.57 8.41 -2.27
C ASP A 96 -16.00 8.66 -0.86
N PRO A 97 -16.54 8.04 0.20
CA PRO A 97 -16.03 8.24 1.56
C PRO A 97 -14.56 7.86 1.79
N LYS A 98 -13.99 6.99 0.93
CA LYS A 98 -12.59 6.53 1.01
C LYS A 98 -11.69 7.21 -0.03
N HIS A 99 -12.24 7.73 -1.12
CA HIS A 99 -11.49 8.30 -2.25
C HIS A 99 -11.79 9.78 -2.43
N ASN A 100 -10.73 10.57 -2.46
CA ASN A 100 -10.78 12.00 -2.75
C ASN A 100 -9.81 12.28 -3.92
N PRO A 101 -10.17 13.12 -4.91
CA PRO A 101 -9.31 13.43 -6.05
C PRO A 101 -8.00 14.12 -5.67
N GLU A 102 -7.94 14.71 -4.48
CA GLU A 102 -6.73 15.27 -3.87
C GLU A 102 -6.52 14.66 -2.49
N PHE A 103 -5.41 13.98 -2.27
CA PHE A 103 -5.10 13.36 -0.99
C PHE A 103 -3.60 13.47 -0.65
N THR A 104 -3.28 13.29 0.63
CA THR A 104 -1.89 13.26 1.10
C THR A 104 -1.41 11.82 1.13
N THR A 105 -0.28 11.56 0.52
CA THR A 105 0.44 10.29 0.63
C THR A 105 1.80 10.50 1.28
N ILE A 106 2.39 9.41 1.76
CA ILE A 106 3.78 9.34 2.17
C ILE A 106 4.40 8.21 1.37
N GLU A 107 5.40 8.54 0.58
CA GLU A 107 6.23 7.56 -0.10
C GLU A 107 7.65 7.65 0.42
N LEU A 108 8.29 6.51 0.59
CA LEU A 108 9.66 6.41 1.09
C LEU A 108 10.43 5.33 0.36
N TYR A 109 11.73 5.59 0.15
CA TYR A 109 12.63 4.70 -0.57
C TYR A 109 13.93 4.57 0.18
N GLN A 110 14.42 3.33 0.28
CA GLN A 110 15.68 3.03 0.96
C GLN A 110 16.53 2.08 0.12
N ALA A 111 17.78 2.47 -0.12
CA ALA A 111 18.78 1.59 -0.72
C ALA A 111 19.30 0.55 0.30
N PHE A 112 19.87 -0.53 -0.20
CA PHE A 112 20.54 -1.58 0.59
C PHE A 112 19.63 -2.25 1.65
N THR A 113 18.35 -2.39 1.35
CA THR A 113 17.38 -3.13 2.13
C THR A 113 16.57 -4.06 1.20
N ASP A 114 15.78 -4.93 1.80
CA ASP A 114 14.81 -5.76 1.11
C ASP A 114 13.38 -5.46 1.60
N PHE A 115 12.41 -6.17 1.07
CA PHE A 115 11.01 -5.98 1.43
C PHE A 115 10.72 -6.39 2.90
N HIS A 116 11.49 -7.30 3.50
CA HIS A 116 11.37 -7.63 4.91
C HIS A 116 11.80 -6.44 5.80
N GLY A 117 12.92 -5.78 5.44
CA GLY A 117 13.34 -4.57 6.14
C GLY A 117 12.33 -3.44 6.03
N MET A 118 11.61 -3.35 4.89
CA MET A 118 10.52 -2.38 4.73
C MET A 118 9.28 -2.75 5.55
N MET A 119 8.92 -4.04 5.65
CA MET A 119 7.87 -4.49 6.58
C MET A 119 8.21 -4.16 8.03
N ASP A 120 9.46 -4.38 8.47
CA ASP A 120 9.91 -4.03 9.82
C ASP A 120 9.78 -2.52 10.08
N LEU A 121 10.15 -1.69 9.12
CA LEU A 121 10.04 -0.22 9.23
C LEU A 121 8.58 0.21 9.38
N VAL A 122 7.67 -0.34 8.57
CA VAL A 122 6.24 -0.03 8.63
C VAL A 122 5.65 -0.49 9.97
N GLU A 123 5.92 -1.71 10.39
CA GLU A 123 5.45 -2.27 11.66
C GLU A 123 5.90 -1.41 12.85
N GLU A 124 7.18 -1.03 12.89
CA GLU A 124 7.74 -0.17 13.94
C GLU A 124 7.09 1.23 13.94
N LEU A 125 6.88 1.81 12.77
CA LEU A 125 6.20 3.10 12.62
C LEU A 125 4.78 3.06 13.20
N TYR A 126 3.99 2.05 12.85
CA TYR A 126 2.61 1.93 13.34
C TYR A 126 2.55 1.69 14.85
N LYS A 127 3.44 0.85 15.40
CA LYS A 127 3.58 0.66 16.85
C LYS A 127 3.90 1.97 17.55
N ARG A 128 4.83 2.74 17.02
CA ARG A 128 5.19 4.05 17.54
C ARG A 128 4.02 5.04 17.49
N LEU A 129 3.29 5.11 16.38
CA LEU A 129 2.11 5.96 16.22
C LEU A 129 1.02 5.58 17.22
N ALA A 130 0.70 4.29 17.36
CA ALA A 130 -0.28 3.80 18.31
C ALA A 130 0.08 4.24 19.75
N GLN A 131 1.31 4.02 20.18
CA GLN A 131 1.76 4.40 21.52
C GLN A 131 1.78 5.91 21.73
N LYS A 132 2.27 6.70 20.75
CA LYS A 132 2.43 8.16 20.90
C LYS A 132 1.12 8.93 20.78
N ILE A 133 0.23 8.51 19.91
CA ILE A 133 -1.01 9.24 19.59
C ILE A 133 -2.20 8.73 20.41
N CYS A 134 -2.29 7.41 20.58
CA CYS A 134 -3.40 6.77 21.30
C CYS A 134 -3.04 6.37 22.73
N GLY A 135 -1.75 6.35 23.11
CA GLY A 135 -1.29 5.91 24.43
C GLY A 135 -1.44 4.40 24.68
N SER A 136 -1.77 3.62 23.65
CA SER A 136 -2.00 2.17 23.74
C SER A 136 -1.65 1.50 22.42
N MET A 137 -1.16 0.25 22.49
CA MET A 137 -1.02 -0.61 21.32
C MET A 137 -2.36 -1.19 20.85
N VAL A 138 -3.33 -1.33 21.74
CA VAL A 138 -4.68 -1.78 21.39
C VAL A 138 -5.58 -0.57 21.20
N ILE A 139 -6.14 -0.42 20.02
CA ILE A 139 -6.93 0.74 19.60
C ILE A 139 -8.37 0.30 19.36
N PRO A 140 -9.36 0.92 20.01
CA PRO A 140 -10.76 0.67 19.68
C PRO A 140 -11.11 1.34 18.35
N TYR A 141 -11.64 0.58 17.41
CA TYR A 141 -12.04 1.06 16.10
C TYR A 141 -13.31 0.35 15.62
N GLN A 142 -14.37 1.11 15.33
CA GLN A 142 -15.66 0.60 14.81
C GLN A 142 -16.21 -0.63 15.58
N GLY A 143 -16.12 -0.60 16.92
CA GLY A 143 -16.58 -1.70 17.78
C GLY A 143 -15.64 -2.89 17.89
N LYS A 144 -14.48 -2.84 17.23
CA LYS A 144 -13.42 -3.85 17.29
C LYS A 144 -12.25 -3.36 18.13
N GLN A 145 -11.37 -4.27 18.53
CA GLN A 145 -10.08 -3.96 19.16
C GLN A 145 -8.98 -4.33 18.17
N ILE A 146 -8.20 -3.36 17.71
CA ILE A 146 -7.10 -3.54 16.79
C ILE A 146 -5.78 -3.51 17.57
N ASP A 147 -5.06 -4.60 17.59
CA ASP A 147 -3.77 -4.73 18.29
C ASP A 147 -2.60 -4.38 17.36
N MET A 148 -2.16 -3.13 17.41
CA MET A 148 -0.98 -2.66 16.66
C MET A 148 0.34 -3.23 17.21
N GLY A 149 0.32 -3.87 18.37
CA GLY A 149 1.50 -4.52 18.97
C GLY A 149 1.86 -5.85 18.31
N HIS A 150 0.91 -6.48 17.62
CA HIS A 150 1.11 -7.77 16.96
C HIS A 150 0.70 -7.70 15.50
N TRP A 151 1.66 -8.00 14.60
CA TRP A 151 1.47 -8.03 13.15
C TRP A 151 1.67 -9.45 12.63
N GLU A 152 0.68 -9.97 11.94
CA GLU A 152 0.79 -11.25 11.26
C GLU A 152 1.51 -11.06 9.92
N ARG A 153 2.32 -12.03 9.50
CA ARG A 153 3.00 -12.05 8.21
C ARG A 153 2.67 -13.37 7.51
N LEU A 154 1.96 -13.29 6.41
CA LEU A 154 1.54 -14.44 5.61
C LEU A 154 1.96 -14.24 4.16
N THR A 155 2.47 -15.30 3.53
CA THR A 155 2.51 -15.33 2.07
C THR A 155 1.07 -15.35 1.53
N MET A 156 0.87 -14.90 0.30
CA MET A 156 -0.46 -14.98 -0.33
C MET A 156 -0.99 -16.41 -0.36
N ILE A 157 -0.11 -17.40 -0.61
CA ILE A 157 -0.47 -18.85 -0.57
C ILE A 157 -0.97 -19.26 0.82
N GLU A 158 -0.22 -18.89 1.88
CA GLU A 158 -0.61 -19.21 3.26
C GLU A 158 -1.94 -18.55 3.65
N ALA A 159 -2.13 -17.30 3.24
CA ALA A 159 -3.36 -16.58 3.53
C ALA A 159 -4.56 -17.22 2.84
N VAL A 160 -4.47 -17.53 1.55
CA VAL A 160 -5.54 -18.22 0.82
C VAL A 160 -5.82 -19.59 1.45
N LYS A 161 -4.79 -20.38 1.73
CA LYS A 161 -4.97 -21.68 2.38
C LYS A 161 -5.64 -21.56 3.76
N LYS A 162 -5.23 -20.58 4.56
CA LYS A 162 -5.78 -20.34 5.91
C LYS A 162 -7.27 -20.03 5.89
N TYR A 163 -7.73 -19.21 4.96
CA TYR A 163 -9.10 -18.69 4.97
C TYR A 163 -10.05 -19.40 4.01
N SER A 164 -9.58 -19.98 2.89
CA SER A 164 -10.40 -20.74 1.96
C SER A 164 -10.29 -22.26 2.12
N GLY A 165 -9.21 -22.75 2.74
CA GLY A 165 -8.87 -24.17 2.79
C GLY A 165 -8.24 -24.71 1.51
N VAL A 166 -8.10 -23.89 0.46
CA VAL A 166 -7.52 -24.28 -0.83
C VAL A 166 -6.01 -24.10 -0.81
N ASP A 167 -5.26 -25.10 -1.20
CA ASP A 167 -3.80 -25.05 -1.29
C ASP A 167 -3.35 -24.83 -2.74
N PHE A 168 -2.72 -23.72 -3.02
CA PHE A 168 -2.12 -23.41 -4.32
C PHE A 168 -1.15 -24.50 -4.81
N ASN A 169 -0.46 -25.18 -3.88
CA ASN A 169 0.51 -26.21 -4.21
C ASN A 169 -0.13 -27.50 -4.76
N ASP A 170 -1.45 -27.66 -4.60
CA ASP A 170 -2.19 -28.78 -5.20
C ASP A 170 -2.48 -28.55 -6.70
N TRP A 171 -2.27 -27.35 -7.22
CA TRP A 171 -2.47 -27.02 -8.62
C TRP A 171 -1.20 -27.29 -9.43
N ALA A 172 -1.17 -28.36 -10.20
CA ALA A 172 -0.06 -28.64 -11.11
C ALA A 172 -0.09 -27.74 -12.35
N THR A 173 -1.29 -27.43 -12.86
CA THR A 173 -1.52 -26.68 -14.10
C THR A 173 -2.51 -25.51 -13.89
N ASP A 174 -2.63 -24.63 -14.89
CA ASP A 174 -3.64 -23.57 -14.89
C ASP A 174 -5.07 -24.16 -14.94
N GLU A 175 -5.26 -25.30 -15.58
CA GLU A 175 -6.55 -26.02 -15.63
C GLU A 175 -6.98 -26.50 -14.24
N ASP A 176 -6.06 -26.94 -13.40
CA ASP A 176 -6.35 -27.32 -12.01
C ASP A 176 -6.83 -26.10 -11.21
N ALA A 177 -6.17 -24.96 -11.38
CA ALA A 177 -6.56 -23.70 -10.74
C ALA A 177 -7.95 -23.23 -11.22
N ILE A 178 -8.22 -23.31 -12.53
CA ILE A 178 -9.53 -22.98 -13.12
C ILE A 178 -10.62 -23.92 -12.55
N ALA A 179 -10.32 -25.20 -12.39
CA ALA A 179 -11.26 -26.17 -11.80
C ALA A 179 -11.55 -25.84 -10.32
N ALA A 180 -10.52 -25.45 -9.56
CA ALA A 180 -10.65 -25.03 -8.16
C ALA A 180 -11.49 -23.72 -8.05
N ALA A 181 -11.22 -22.73 -8.89
CA ALA A 181 -12.00 -21.48 -8.93
C ALA A 181 -13.48 -21.75 -9.17
N LYS A 182 -13.81 -22.56 -10.17
CA LYS A 182 -15.21 -22.97 -10.48
C LYS A 182 -15.86 -23.71 -9.31
N ALA A 183 -15.13 -24.61 -8.64
CA ALA A 183 -15.65 -25.39 -7.50
C ALA A 183 -15.99 -24.48 -6.30
N HIS A 184 -15.29 -23.34 -6.15
CA HIS A 184 -15.47 -22.40 -5.05
C HIS A 184 -16.26 -21.13 -5.45
N ASN A 185 -16.80 -21.07 -6.67
CA ASN A 185 -17.51 -19.91 -7.23
C ASN A 185 -16.67 -18.62 -7.25
N VAL A 186 -15.35 -18.76 -7.46
CA VAL A 186 -14.43 -17.63 -7.65
C VAL A 186 -14.50 -17.20 -9.11
N GLU A 187 -14.56 -15.89 -9.34
CA GLU A 187 -14.56 -15.31 -10.68
C GLU A 187 -13.21 -15.57 -11.36
N LEU A 188 -13.23 -15.81 -12.65
CA LEU A 188 -12.00 -16.04 -13.41
C LEU A 188 -11.48 -14.72 -13.97
N PRO A 189 -10.16 -14.44 -13.82
CA PRO A 189 -9.54 -13.27 -14.43
C PRO A 189 -9.53 -13.39 -15.98
N GLU A 190 -9.28 -12.28 -16.66
CA GLU A 190 -9.24 -12.23 -18.13
C GLU A 190 -8.24 -13.24 -18.71
N VAL A 191 -7.07 -13.39 -18.05
CA VAL A 191 -6.06 -14.40 -18.36
C VAL A 191 -5.92 -15.34 -17.16
N PRO A 192 -6.58 -16.50 -17.17
CA PRO A 192 -6.70 -17.37 -16.00
C PRO A 192 -5.45 -18.25 -15.79
N THR A 193 -4.37 -17.66 -15.33
CA THR A 193 -3.16 -18.37 -14.86
C THR A 193 -3.30 -18.74 -13.38
N LYS A 194 -2.47 -19.68 -12.90
CA LYS A 194 -2.42 -20.09 -11.50
C LYS A 194 -2.24 -18.88 -10.56
N GLY A 195 -1.30 -17.99 -10.89
CA GLY A 195 -1.02 -16.81 -10.07
C GLY A 195 -2.16 -15.79 -10.08
N ALA A 196 -2.77 -15.52 -11.23
CA ALA A 196 -3.92 -14.64 -11.32
C ALA A 196 -5.13 -15.21 -10.55
N ILE A 197 -5.39 -16.52 -10.66
CA ILE A 197 -6.46 -17.18 -9.90
C ILE A 197 -6.19 -17.17 -8.39
N LEU A 198 -4.93 -17.29 -7.96
CA LEU A 198 -4.58 -17.15 -6.54
C LEU A 198 -4.98 -15.77 -6.00
N ALA A 199 -4.78 -14.70 -6.78
CA ALA A 199 -5.22 -13.36 -6.42
C ALA A 199 -6.75 -13.26 -6.29
N GLU A 200 -7.51 -13.83 -7.22
CA GLU A 200 -8.97 -13.88 -7.12
C GLU A 200 -9.47 -14.65 -5.88
N PHE A 201 -8.76 -15.71 -5.48
CA PHE A 201 -9.05 -16.39 -4.21
C PHE A 201 -8.74 -15.51 -3.01
N PHE A 202 -7.68 -14.71 -3.08
CA PHE A 202 -7.33 -13.77 -2.02
C PHE A 202 -8.45 -12.74 -1.86
N ASP A 203 -8.89 -12.10 -2.93
CA ASP A 203 -9.96 -11.10 -2.91
C ASP A 203 -11.27 -11.71 -2.39
N ALA A 204 -11.63 -12.92 -2.83
CA ALA A 204 -12.88 -13.57 -2.47
C ALA A 204 -12.93 -14.09 -1.02
N PHE A 205 -11.83 -14.51 -0.42
CA PHE A 205 -11.84 -15.24 0.85
C PHE A 205 -10.99 -14.64 1.96
N VAL A 206 -10.01 -13.79 1.64
CA VAL A 206 -8.99 -13.33 2.59
C VAL A 206 -9.20 -11.88 3.01
N GLU A 207 -9.32 -10.94 2.07
CA GLU A 207 -9.27 -9.52 2.33
C GLU A 207 -10.27 -9.10 3.42
N ASP A 208 -11.53 -9.53 3.32
CA ASP A 208 -12.61 -9.27 4.29
C ASP A 208 -12.40 -9.92 5.67
N LYS A 209 -11.34 -10.70 5.85
CA LYS A 209 -11.01 -11.37 7.12
C LYS A 209 -9.81 -10.75 7.84
N LEU A 210 -9.06 -9.87 7.19
CA LEU A 210 -7.86 -9.26 7.72
C LEU A 210 -8.18 -8.08 8.66
N ILE A 211 -8.78 -8.41 9.81
CA ILE A 211 -9.16 -7.41 10.83
C ILE A 211 -7.91 -6.89 11.56
N GLN A 212 -7.02 -7.79 11.99
CA GLN A 212 -5.79 -7.42 12.69
C GLN A 212 -4.69 -7.03 11.70
N PRO A 213 -3.71 -6.20 12.11
CA PRO A 213 -2.61 -5.80 11.25
C PRO A 213 -1.91 -7.01 10.65
N THR A 214 -1.91 -7.12 9.33
CA THR A 214 -1.38 -8.28 8.60
C THR A 214 -0.62 -7.83 7.37
N PHE A 215 0.60 -8.31 7.21
CA PHE A 215 1.33 -8.24 5.95
C PHE A 215 1.00 -9.46 5.10
N ILE A 216 0.67 -9.20 3.85
CA ILE A 216 0.59 -10.22 2.80
C ILE A 216 1.77 -10.00 1.87
N TYR A 217 2.56 -11.04 1.60
CA TYR A 217 3.75 -10.95 0.76
C TYR A 217 3.85 -12.13 -0.20
N ASP A 218 4.86 -12.11 -1.08
CA ASP A 218 5.02 -13.09 -2.15
C ASP A 218 3.84 -13.08 -3.12
N TYR A 219 3.60 -11.91 -3.73
CA TYR A 219 2.57 -11.74 -4.76
C TYR A 219 2.96 -12.44 -6.06
N PRO A 220 2.03 -13.10 -6.76
CA PRO A 220 2.29 -13.69 -8.08
C PRO A 220 2.79 -12.64 -9.09
N VAL A 221 3.70 -13.05 -9.96
CA VAL A 221 4.28 -12.16 -10.97
C VAL A 221 3.24 -11.65 -11.97
N GLU A 222 2.18 -12.38 -12.21
CA GLU A 222 1.10 -12.04 -13.12
C GLU A 222 0.37 -10.75 -12.71
N ILE A 223 0.22 -10.53 -11.41
CA ILE A 223 -0.41 -9.32 -10.87
C ILE A 223 0.60 -8.29 -10.36
N SER A 224 1.90 -8.59 -10.43
CA SER A 224 3.00 -7.72 -9.98
C SER A 224 4.17 -7.72 -10.96
N PRO A 225 3.93 -7.47 -12.27
CA PRO A 225 4.95 -7.70 -13.31
C PRO A 225 6.17 -6.77 -13.20
N LEU A 226 6.06 -5.64 -12.51
CA LEU A 226 7.13 -4.66 -12.34
C LEU A 226 7.93 -4.86 -11.04
N ALA A 227 7.44 -5.71 -10.12
CA ALA A 227 8.15 -6.00 -8.89
C ALA A 227 9.29 -7.01 -9.15
N LYS A 228 10.34 -6.94 -8.32
CA LYS A 228 11.46 -7.86 -8.40
C LYS A 228 11.01 -9.29 -8.10
N ARG A 229 11.34 -10.23 -8.97
CA ARG A 229 11.04 -11.65 -8.75
C ARG A 229 11.91 -12.24 -7.65
N LYS A 230 11.35 -13.18 -6.90
CA LYS A 230 12.12 -13.95 -5.92
C LYS A 230 13.19 -14.79 -6.62
N PRO A 231 14.43 -14.81 -6.09
CA PRO A 231 15.51 -15.59 -6.70
C PRO A 231 15.28 -17.12 -6.64
N ASP A 232 14.64 -17.59 -5.59
CA ASP A 232 14.36 -19.00 -5.30
C ASP A 232 13.04 -19.50 -5.89
N ASP A 233 12.10 -18.61 -6.14
CA ASP A 233 10.81 -18.92 -6.78
C ASP A 233 10.35 -17.77 -7.71
N PRO A 234 10.79 -17.73 -8.96
CA PRO A 234 10.49 -16.63 -9.91
C PRO A 234 9.01 -16.48 -10.31
N ALA A 235 8.13 -17.39 -9.89
CA ALA A 235 6.70 -17.23 -10.05
C ALA A 235 6.10 -16.17 -9.10
N PHE A 236 6.84 -15.84 -8.05
CA PHE A 236 6.46 -14.84 -7.06
C PHE A 236 7.44 -13.67 -7.03
N THR A 237 7.00 -12.56 -6.42
CA THR A 237 7.75 -11.31 -6.35
C THR A 237 8.11 -10.94 -4.92
N GLU A 238 9.20 -10.18 -4.75
CA GLU A 238 9.57 -9.54 -3.49
C GLU A 238 8.70 -8.28 -3.26
N ARG A 239 7.37 -8.50 -3.15
CA ARG A 239 6.36 -7.46 -2.90
C ARG A 239 5.56 -7.83 -1.67
N PHE A 240 5.14 -6.83 -0.91
CA PHE A 240 4.15 -6.97 0.15
C PHE A 240 3.12 -5.84 0.11
N GLU A 241 1.98 -6.10 0.71
CA GLU A 241 0.97 -5.12 1.09
C GLU A 241 0.60 -5.35 2.55
N TYR A 242 -0.02 -4.35 3.20
CA TYR A 242 -0.49 -4.53 4.55
C TYR A 242 -1.92 -4.07 4.74
N PHE A 243 -2.63 -4.82 5.56
CA PHE A 243 -4.07 -4.67 5.80
C PHE A 243 -4.34 -4.44 7.27
N ILE A 244 -5.29 -3.56 7.56
CA ILE A 244 -5.84 -3.32 8.89
C ILE A 244 -7.32 -3.09 8.72
N ASP A 245 -8.15 -3.83 9.49
CA ASP A 245 -9.62 -3.75 9.42
C ASP A 245 -10.17 -3.91 8.01
N CYS A 246 -9.71 -4.95 7.31
CA CYS A 246 -10.13 -5.32 5.95
C CYS A 246 -9.88 -4.22 4.91
N THR A 247 -8.88 -3.38 5.13
CA THR A 247 -8.52 -2.29 4.22
C THR A 247 -7.02 -2.31 3.98
N GLU A 248 -6.61 -2.27 2.72
CA GLU A 248 -5.23 -2.09 2.31
C GLU A 248 -4.77 -0.66 2.64
N TYR A 249 -3.57 -0.53 3.18
CA TYR A 249 -2.94 0.75 3.52
C TYR A 249 -1.64 1.01 2.76
N GLY A 250 -1.06 0.04 2.08
CA GLY A 250 0.15 0.15 1.27
C GLY A 250 0.91 -1.14 1.07
#